data_fedcb51056a94d19ed2cdb9a6887097b
#
_entry.id   fedcb51056a94d19ed2cdb9a6887097b
#
_cell.length_a   1.000
_cell.length_b   1.000
_cell.length_c   1.000
_cell.angle_alpha   90.00
_cell.angle_beta   90.00
_cell.angle_gamma   90.00
#
_symmetry.space_group_name_H-M   'P 1'
#
loop_
_entity.id
_entity.type
_entity.pdbx_description
1 polymer ?
#
loop_
_entity_poly.entity_id
_entity_poly.type
_entity_poly.pdbx_seq_one_letter_code
_entity_poly.pdbx_strand_id
1 'polypeptide(L)'
;MTARNVVEQAWEDRAALSPGKAPRALRAAVNEVIAGLDSGRLRVAEKIAGRCTTQQWIKKAVLLSFRLEDNRRVEKRYYDKVPSKFESFDFKKGGFRVVPPAMVRRGAHIARNVVLMPSFVNIGAYVDEGTMVDTWATVGSCTQIGRNVHLSGGVGIGGVLEPLQADPTIIEDNCFIGARSEIVEGVVVEENSVVSMGVFIGQSTKILERASGRILYGRVPAGSVVVSGNLPSPDGKYSLYCAVIVKTVDAKTRAKTSLNELLRGD
;
A
#
# COMPACT_ATOMS: atom_id res chain seq x y z
N MET A 1 -3.92 -13.43 -27.96
CA MET A 1 -4.41 -12.18 -27.32
C MET A 1 -3.73 -12.09 -25.96
N THR A 2 -3.19 -10.94 -25.59
CA THR A 2 -2.51 -10.77 -24.27
C THR A 2 -3.54 -10.68 -23.14
N ALA A 3 -3.14 -11.00 -21.91
CA ALA A 3 -4.01 -10.84 -20.73
C ALA A 3 -4.58 -9.42 -20.62
N ARG A 4 -3.77 -8.41 -20.93
CA ARG A 4 -4.19 -7.00 -20.96
C ARG A 4 -5.37 -6.78 -21.92
N ASN A 5 -5.27 -7.25 -23.16
CA ASN A 5 -6.33 -7.06 -24.16
C ASN A 5 -7.65 -7.74 -23.74
N VAL A 6 -7.56 -8.93 -23.15
CA VAL A 6 -8.75 -9.65 -22.65
C VAL A 6 -9.41 -8.89 -21.50
N VAL A 7 -8.62 -8.36 -20.57
CA VAL A 7 -9.09 -7.57 -19.42
C VAL A 7 -9.74 -6.27 -19.88
N GLU A 8 -9.08 -5.52 -20.78
CA GLU A 8 -9.60 -4.25 -21.29
C GLU A 8 -10.93 -4.43 -22.04
N GLN A 9 -11.02 -5.45 -22.88
CA GLN A 9 -12.27 -5.76 -23.59
C GLN A 9 -13.39 -6.15 -22.63
N ALA A 10 -13.12 -7.03 -21.65
CA ALA A 10 -14.13 -7.49 -20.70
C ALA A 10 -14.58 -6.38 -19.72
N TRP A 11 -13.76 -5.34 -19.53
CA TRP A 11 -14.08 -4.22 -18.67
C TRP A 11 -15.29 -3.43 -19.16
N GLU A 12 -15.46 -3.31 -20.48
CA GLU A 12 -16.59 -2.57 -21.07
C GLU A 12 -17.94 -3.27 -20.76
N ASP A 13 -17.94 -4.60 -20.75
CA ASP A 13 -19.14 -5.40 -20.49
C ASP A 13 -19.23 -5.93 -19.05
N ARG A 14 -18.43 -5.35 -18.13
CA ARG A 14 -18.27 -5.85 -16.75
C ARG A 14 -19.57 -5.99 -15.95
N ALA A 15 -20.59 -5.21 -16.28
CA ALA A 15 -21.90 -5.29 -15.61
C ALA A 15 -22.62 -6.63 -15.86
N ALA A 16 -22.41 -7.24 -17.04
CA ALA A 16 -23.01 -8.51 -17.44
C ALA A 16 -22.26 -9.75 -16.89
N LEU A 17 -21.06 -9.55 -16.32
CA LEU A 17 -20.24 -10.64 -15.80
C LEU A 17 -20.76 -11.15 -14.45
N SER A 18 -20.70 -12.45 -14.29
CA SER A 18 -20.98 -13.14 -13.03
C SER A 18 -20.17 -14.45 -12.96
N PRO A 19 -20.05 -15.08 -11.78
CA PRO A 19 -19.31 -16.34 -11.65
C PRO A 19 -19.75 -17.42 -12.63
N GLY A 20 -21.06 -17.59 -12.86
CA GLY A 20 -21.58 -18.60 -13.78
C GLY A 20 -21.50 -18.25 -15.27
N LYS A 21 -21.29 -16.98 -15.63
CA LYS A 21 -21.32 -16.50 -17.03
C LYS A 21 -19.97 -16.03 -17.57
N ALA A 22 -18.94 -16.04 -16.75
CA ALA A 22 -17.62 -15.53 -17.15
C ALA A 22 -16.93 -16.48 -18.15
N PRO A 23 -16.45 -15.97 -19.32
CA PRO A 23 -15.70 -16.75 -20.29
C PRO A 23 -14.42 -17.36 -19.68
N ARG A 24 -14.10 -18.60 -20.09
CA ARG A 24 -12.88 -19.29 -19.61
C ARG A 24 -11.60 -18.49 -19.90
N ALA A 25 -11.51 -17.85 -21.05
CA ALA A 25 -10.38 -17.02 -21.42
C ALA A 25 -10.20 -15.80 -20.48
N LEU A 26 -11.30 -15.16 -20.07
CA LEU A 26 -11.28 -14.07 -19.12
C LEU A 26 -10.79 -14.52 -17.73
N ARG A 27 -11.31 -15.66 -17.24
CA ARG A 27 -10.83 -16.23 -15.97
C ARG A 27 -9.34 -16.51 -15.99
N ALA A 28 -8.85 -17.10 -17.09
CA ALA A 28 -7.42 -17.38 -17.25
C ALA A 28 -6.59 -16.09 -17.23
N ALA A 29 -7.00 -15.06 -17.98
CA ALA A 29 -6.32 -13.77 -18.02
C ALA A 29 -6.30 -13.06 -16.66
N VAL A 30 -7.44 -13.00 -15.96
CA VAL A 30 -7.52 -12.40 -14.62
C VAL A 30 -6.66 -13.17 -13.62
N ASN A 31 -6.71 -14.51 -13.63
CA ASN A 31 -5.86 -15.33 -12.75
C ASN A 31 -4.37 -15.17 -13.04
N GLU A 32 -3.97 -14.99 -14.30
CA GLU A 32 -2.58 -14.69 -14.68
C GLU A 32 -2.13 -13.36 -14.08
N VAL A 33 -2.97 -12.31 -14.12
CA VAL A 33 -2.67 -11.01 -13.53
C VAL A 33 -2.56 -11.11 -12.01
N ILE A 34 -3.53 -11.77 -11.34
CA ILE A 34 -3.48 -11.94 -9.88
C ILE A 34 -2.25 -12.74 -9.45
N ALA A 35 -1.89 -13.80 -10.18
CA ALA A 35 -0.66 -14.56 -9.92
C ALA A 35 0.60 -13.73 -10.18
N GLY A 36 0.59 -12.85 -11.19
CA GLY A 36 1.66 -11.90 -11.46
C GLY A 36 1.85 -10.89 -10.34
N LEU A 37 0.77 -10.35 -9.80
CA LEU A 37 0.77 -9.47 -8.63
C LEU A 37 1.27 -10.21 -7.38
N ASP A 38 0.75 -11.40 -7.12
CA ASP A 38 1.08 -12.22 -5.96
C ASP A 38 2.57 -12.58 -5.89
N SER A 39 3.19 -12.83 -7.04
CA SER A 39 4.62 -13.12 -7.18
C SER A 39 5.52 -11.88 -7.28
N GLY A 40 4.96 -10.69 -7.39
CA GLY A 40 5.71 -9.44 -7.60
C GLY A 40 6.20 -9.23 -9.03
N ARG A 41 5.86 -10.12 -9.97
CA ARG A 41 6.19 -9.97 -11.40
C ARG A 41 5.41 -8.82 -12.06
N LEU A 42 4.24 -8.51 -11.55
CA LEU A 42 3.45 -7.34 -11.93
C LEU A 42 3.27 -6.42 -10.72
N ARG A 43 3.26 -5.12 -10.98
CA ARG A 43 2.96 -4.09 -9.98
C ARG A 43 1.86 -3.17 -10.50
N VAL A 44 1.01 -2.69 -9.60
CA VAL A 44 -0.04 -1.71 -9.94
C VAL A 44 0.57 -0.37 -10.31
N ALA A 45 1.66 0.02 -9.67
CA ALA A 45 2.41 1.21 -10.03
C ALA A 45 3.91 1.00 -9.84
N GLU A 46 4.68 1.65 -10.69
CA GLU A 46 6.15 1.60 -10.69
C GLU A 46 6.72 2.98 -10.99
N LYS A 47 7.90 3.28 -10.45
CA LYS A 47 8.64 4.51 -10.77
C LYS A 47 9.41 4.30 -12.07
N ILE A 48 8.92 4.88 -13.17
CA ILE A 48 9.54 4.82 -14.50
C ILE A 48 10.07 6.21 -14.82
N ALA A 49 11.38 6.31 -15.12
CA ALA A 49 12.06 7.58 -15.41
C ALA A 49 11.75 8.70 -14.35
N GLY A 50 11.74 8.33 -13.08
CA GLY A 50 11.50 9.26 -11.97
C GLY A 50 10.03 9.62 -11.72
N ARG A 51 9.10 9.11 -12.53
CA ARG A 51 7.66 9.34 -12.37
C ARG A 51 6.94 8.05 -12.00
N CYS A 52 6.00 8.15 -11.07
CA CYS A 52 5.12 7.03 -10.79
C CYS A 52 4.15 6.84 -11.96
N THR A 53 4.10 5.62 -12.48
CA THR A 53 3.20 5.22 -13.59
C THR A 53 2.27 4.13 -13.11
N THR A 54 0.97 4.43 -13.09
CA THR A 54 -0.07 3.49 -12.68
C THR A 54 -0.59 2.68 -13.85
N GLN A 55 -0.61 1.37 -13.67
CA GLN A 55 -1.11 0.39 -14.65
C GLN A 55 -2.62 0.15 -14.43
N GLN A 56 -3.46 1.04 -14.95
CA GLN A 56 -4.92 0.97 -14.72
C GLN A 56 -5.55 -0.37 -15.16
N TRP A 57 -5.04 -0.99 -16.22
CA TRP A 57 -5.54 -2.28 -16.67
C TRP A 57 -5.37 -3.40 -15.62
N ILE A 58 -4.35 -3.30 -14.76
CA ILE A 58 -4.14 -4.22 -13.63
C ILE A 58 -5.22 -4.00 -12.56
N LYS A 59 -5.55 -2.75 -12.25
CA LYS A 59 -6.67 -2.43 -11.33
C LYS A 59 -7.99 -2.98 -11.88
N LYS A 60 -8.24 -2.86 -13.20
CA LYS A 60 -9.40 -3.48 -13.85
C LYS A 60 -9.43 -4.99 -13.65
N ALA A 61 -8.29 -5.68 -13.80
CA ALA A 61 -8.21 -7.11 -13.56
C ALA A 61 -8.52 -7.48 -12.11
N VAL A 62 -8.02 -6.72 -11.13
CA VAL A 62 -8.34 -6.90 -9.71
C VAL A 62 -9.84 -6.72 -9.47
N LEU A 63 -10.46 -5.66 -10.01
CA LEU A 63 -11.90 -5.43 -9.88
C LEU A 63 -12.74 -6.53 -10.55
N LEU A 64 -12.33 -6.98 -11.73
CA LEU A 64 -12.99 -8.10 -12.40
C LEU A 64 -12.92 -9.38 -11.57
N SER A 65 -11.82 -9.65 -10.87
CA SER A 65 -11.69 -10.86 -10.05
C SER A 65 -12.81 -10.99 -9.02
N PHE A 66 -13.29 -9.89 -8.44
CA PHE A 66 -14.41 -9.89 -7.50
C PHE A 66 -15.76 -10.26 -8.16
N ARG A 67 -15.91 -10.01 -9.47
CA ARG A 67 -17.11 -10.38 -10.21
C ARG A 67 -17.09 -11.82 -10.70
N LEU A 68 -15.89 -12.40 -10.84
CA LEU A 68 -15.72 -13.75 -11.36
C LEU A 68 -15.84 -14.83 -10.29
N GLU A 69 -15.79 -14.48 -9.00
CA GLU A 69 -15.79 -15.43 -7.90
C GLU A 69 -16.99 -15.22 -6.97
N ASP A 70 -17.53 -16.34 -6.49
CA ASP A 70 -18.49 -16.35 -5.39
C ASP A 70 -17.76 -16.34 -4.05
N ASN A 71 -18.45 -15.92 -2.99
CA ASN A 71 -17.95 -16.10 -1.64
C ASN A 71 -17.77 -17.58 -1.34
N ARG A 72 -16.65 -17.95 -0.77
CA ARG A 72 -16.33 -19.31 -0.36
C ARG A 72 -15.66 -19.32 1.01
N ARG A 73 -15.59 -20.49 1.62
CA ARG A 73 -14.84 -20.65 2.86
C ARG A 73 -13.34 -20.52 2.58
N VAL A 74 -12.70 -19.58 3.28
CA VAL A 74 -11.26 -19.31 3.23
C VAL A 74 -10.66 -19.69 4.58
N GLU A 75 -9.55 -20.43 4.57
CA GLU A 75 -8.85 -20.95 5.77
C GLU A 75 -9.78 -21.59 6.82
N LYS A 76 -10.89 -22.19 6.38
CA LYS A 76 -11.92 -22.83 7.23
C LYS A 76 -12.60 -21.88 8.24
N ARG A 77 -12.29 -20.59 8.27
CA ARG A 77 -12.76 -19.62 9.26
C ARG A 77 -13.52 -18.44 8.67
N TYR A 78 -13.16 -18.02 7.47
CA TYR A 78 -13.67 -16.81 6.85
C TYR A 78 -14.57 -17.16 5.64
N TYR A 79 -15.31 -16.16 5.16
CA TYR A 79 -16.20 -16.30 4.02
C TYR A 79 -15.99 -15.10 3.08
N ASP A 80 -15.21 -15.29 2.00
CA ASP A 80 -14.80 -14.20 1.11
C ASP A 80 -14.61 -14.73 -0.33
N LYS A 81 -14.56 -13.81 -1.28
CA LYS A 81 -14.24 -14.07 -2.70
C LYS A 81 -12.74 -14.25 -2.93
N VAL A 82 -11.91 -13.52 -2.17
CA VAL A 82 -10.47 -13.51 -2.34
C VAL A 82 -9.82 -14.52 -1.40
N PRO A 83 -9.05 -15.50 -1.93
CA PRO A 83 -8.30 -16.42 -1.10
C PRO A 83 -7.28 -15.71 -0.22
N SER A 84 -6.93 -16.32 0.92
CA SER A 84 -5.72 -15.96 1.64
C SER A 84 -4.49 -16.37 0.83
N LYS A 85 -3.45 -15.53 0.86
CA LYS A 85 -2.12 -15.88 0.34
C LYS A 85 -1.58 -17.14 1.01
N PHE A 86 -1.94 -17.36 2.28
CA PHE A 86 -1.37 -18.41 3.13
C PHE A 86 -2.03 -19.79 3.02
N GLU A 87 -3.15 -19.94 2.27
CA GLU A 87 -3.85 -21.22 2.15
C GLU A 87 -2.97 -22.39 1.67
N SER A 88 -1.95 -22.11 0.84
CA SER A 88 -1.04 -23.12 0.29
C SER A 88 0.39 -22.58 0.11
N PHE A 89 0.80 -21.63 0.95
CA PHE A 89 2.06 -20.92 0.78
C PHE A 89 3.23 -21.67 1.42
N ASP A 90 4.33 -21.76 0.69
CA ASP A 90 5.60 -22.28 1.21
C ASP A 90 6.41 -21.14 1.85
N PHE A 91 6.32 -21.01 3.17
CA PHE A 91 6.98 -19.93 3.92
C PHE A 91 8.51 -19.98 3.84
N LYS A 92 9.10 -21.17 3.72
CA LYS A 92 10.56 -21.31 3.59
C LYS A 92 11.06 -20.71 2.29
N LYS A 93 10.32 -20.94 1.19
CA LYS A 93 10.62 -20.32 -0.10
C LYS A 93 10.30 -18.84 -0.14
N GLY A 94 9.25 -18.40 0.57
CA GLY A 94 8.87 -17.00 0.66
C GLY A 94 9.93 -16.12 1.29
N GLY A 95 10.62 -16.62 2.32
CA GLY A 95 11.71 -15.91 2.99
C GLY A 95 11.26 -14.67 3.75
N PHE A 96 10.03 -14.66 4.29
CA PHE A 96 9.50 -13.61 5.16
C PHE A 96 8.82 -14.22 6.39
N ARG A 97 8.72 -13.42 7.45
CA ARG A 97 8.14 -13.85 8.73
C ARG A 97 6.71 -13.35 8.88
N VAL A 98 5.83 -14.20 9.39
CA VAL A 98 4.42 -13.89 9.64
C VAL A 98 4.03 -14.25 11.06
N VAL A 99 3.58 -13.26 11.82
CA VAL A 99 3.11 -13.44 13.20
C VAL A 99 1.57 -13.53 13.19
N PRO A 100 0.97 -14.59 13.77
CA PRO A 100 -0.48 -14.70 13.83
C PRO A 100 -1.12 -13.54 14.64
N PRO A 101 -2.29 -13.00 14.25
CA PRO A 101 -3.13 -13.38 13.12
C PRO A 101 -2.94 -12.47 11.88
N ALA A 102 -1.72 -12.22 11.44
CA ALA A 102 -1.52 -11.45 10.21
C ALA A 102 -2.27 -12.07 9.03
N MET A 103 -2.88 -11.22 8.21
CA MET A 103 -3.67 -11.62 7.04
C MET A 103 -3.15 -10.95 5.78
N VAL A 104 -2.92 -11.75 4.74
CA VAL A 104 -2.54 -11.27 3.41
C VAL A 104 -3.49 -11.87 2.38
N ARG A 105 -4.15 -11.04 1.60
CA ARG A 105 -4.98 -11.49 0.49
C ARG A 105 -4.11 -11.94 -0.69
N ARG A 106 -4.50 -13.03 -1.36
CA ARG A 106 -3.86 -13.45 -2.62
C ARG A 106 -3.88 -12.30 -3.63
N GLY A 107 -2.77 -12.11 -4.36
CA GLY A 107 -2.56 -10.97 -5.23
C GLY A 107 -1.87 -9.79 -4.55
N ALA A 108 -1.50 -9.92 -3.27
CA ALA A 108 -0.54 -9.03 -2.63
C ALA A 108 0.86 -9.66 -2.64
N HIS A 109 1.87 -8.89 -3.02
CA HIS A 109 3.26 -9.32 -2.97
C HIS A 109 3.91 -8.99 -1.64
N ILE A 110 4.59 -9.96 -1.06
CA ILE A 110 5.44 -9.82 0.13
C ILE A 110 6.83 -10.30 -0.25
N ALA A 111 7.79 -9.40 -0.23
CA ALA A 111 9.18 -9.69 -0.58
C ALA A 111 9.93 -10.41 0.55
N ARG A 112 11.16 -10.83 0.27
CA ARG A 112 12.04 -11.48 1.27
C ARG A 112 12.37 -10.53 2.42
N ASN A 113 12.67 -11.11 3.58
CA ASN A 113 13.07 -10.38 4.79
C ASN A 113 12.01 -9.39 5.33
N VAL A 114 10.77 -9.47 4.82
CA VAL A 114 9.64 -8.72 5.39
C VAL A 114 9.20 -9.37 6.70
N VAL A 115 8.83 -8.56 7.65
CA VAL A 115 8.18 -9.00 8.89
C VAL A 115 6.75 -8.46 8.92
N LEU A 116 5.79 -9.38 8.96
CA LEU A 116 4.39 -9.07 9.20
C LEU A 116 4.04 -9.41 10.64
N MET A 117 3.87 -8.40 11.48
CA MET A 117 3.18 -8.54 12.76
C MET A 117 1.69 -8.76 12.51
N PRO A 118 0.83 -9.00 13.53
CA PRO A 118 -0.62 -9.04 13.33
C PRO A 118 -1.12 -7.81 12.56
N SER A 119 -1.36 -7.95 11.28
CA SER A 119 -1.59 -6.86 10.34
C SER A 119 -2.44 -7.33 9.17
N PHE A 120 -2.87 -6.40 8.31
CA PHE A 120 -3.66 -6.73 7.13
C PHE A 120 -3.01 -6.15 5.86
N VAL A 121 -2.80 -7.01 4.84
CA VAL A 121 -2.31 -6.59 3.53
C VAL A 121 -3.33 -6.99 2.46
N ASN A 122 -3.84 -5.99 1.74
CA ASN A 122 -4.92 -6.18 0.78
C ASN A 122 -4.39 -6.52 -0.62
N ILE A 123 -5.29 -7.04 -1.48
CA ILE A 123 -5.02 -7.43 -2.87
C ILE A 123 -4.41 -6.27 -3.68
N GLY A 124 -3.45 -6.57 -4.54
CA GLY A 124 -2.74 -5.59 -5.37
C GLY A 124 -1.64 -4.81 -4.65
N ALA A 125 -1.55 -4.91 -3.32
CA ALA A 125 -0.48 -4.31 -2.56
C ALA A 125 0.87 -4.95 -2.87
N TYR A 126 1.92 -4.16 -2.77
CA TYR A 126 3.32 -4.59 -2.92
C TYR A 126 4.10 -4.13 -1.69
N VAL A 127 4.69 -5.06 -0.96
CA VAL A 127 5.55 -4.79 0.21
C VAL A 127 6.94 -5.29 -0.12
N ASP A 128 7.88 -4.37 -0.26
CA ASP A 128 9.24 -4.66 -0.69
C ASP A 128 10.15 -5.13 0.45
N GLU A 129 11.33 -5.57 0.08
CA GLU A 129 12.30 -6.27 0.93
C GLU A 129 12.67 -5.50 2.20
N GLY A 130 12.85 -6.24 3.30
CA GLY A 130 13.29 -5.71 4.58
C GLY A 130 12.28 -4.80 5.30
N THR A 131 11.07 -4.67 4.78
CA THR A 131 10.01 -3.85 5.39
C THR A 131 9.37 -4.56 6.58
N MET A 132 9.01 -3.77 7.60
CA MET A 132 8.19 -4.21 8.72
C MET A 132 6.79 -3.60 8.64
N VAL A 133 5.78 -4.45 8.67
CA VAL A 133 4.38 -4.07 8.86
C VAL A 133 4.01 -4.46 10.29
N ASP A 134 4.01 -3.47 11.18
CA ASP A 134 3.88 -3.68 12.61
C ASP A 134 2.42 -3.93 13.04
N THR A 135 2.22 -4.17 14.32
CA THR A 135 0.98 -4.64 14.94
C THR A 135 -0.20 -3.73 14.60
N TRP A 136 -1.24 -4.34 14.03
CA TRP A 136 -2.49 -3.69 13.59
C TRP A 136 -2.32 -2.63 12.50
N ALA A 137 -1.17 -2.62 11.81
CA ALA A 137 -1.04 -1.81 10.61
C ALA A 137 -1.85 -2.41 9.44
N THR A 138 -2.30 -1.52 8.54
CA THR A 138 -3.05 -1.90 7.34
C THR A 138 -2.33 -1.38 6.09
N VAL A 139 -2.10 -2.27 5.14
CA VAL A 139 -1.64 -1.93 3.79
C VAL A 139 -2.82 -2.13 2.84
N GLY A 140 -3.39 -1.03 2.38
CA GLY A 140 -4.58 -0.99 1.55
C GLY A 140 -4.36 -1.56 0.15
N SER A 141 -5.45 -1.77 -0.59
CA SER A 141 -5.40 -2.34 -1.94
C SER A 141 -4.56 -1.47 -2.89
N CYS A 142 -3.74 -2.12 -3.70
CA CYS A 142 -2.87 -1.50 -4.71
C CYS A 142 -1.74 -0.61 -4.17
N THR A 143 -1.62 -0.42 -2.85
CA THR A 143 -0.57 0.36 -2.20
C THR A 143 0.82 -0.19 -2.53
N GLN A 144 1.80 0.70 -2.72
CA GLN A 144 3.17 0.33 -3.01
C GLN A 144 4.09 0.76 -1.85
N ILE A 145 4.65 -0.21 -1.14
CA ILE A 145 5.59 0.02 -0.04
C ILE A 145 6.98 -0.38 -0.50
N GLY A 146 7.93 0.54 -0.39
CA GLY A 146 9.33 0.37 -0.76
C GLY A 146 10.12 -0.50 0.20
N ARG A 147 11.43 -0.54 0.01
CA ARG A 147 12.38 -1.33 0.80
C ARG A 147 12.65 -0.69 2.15
N ASN A 148 12.91 -1.55 3.14
CA ASN A 148 13.32 -1.11 4.49
C ASN A 148 12.38 -0.08 5.11
N VAL A 149 11.11 -0.10 4.76
CA VAL A 149 10.09 0.75 5.36
C VAL A 149 9.67 0.20 6.71
N HIS A 150 9.41 1.08 7.67
CA HIS A 150 8.74 0.71 8.91
C HIS A 150 7.34 1.34 8.97
N LEU A 151 6.32 0.53 8.90
CA LEU A 151 4.96 0.93 9.22
C LEU A 151 4.69 0.55 10.68
N SER A 152 4.73 1.55 11.57
CA SER A 152 4.58 1.34 13.03
C SER A 152 3.16 0.89 13.41
N GLY A 153 2.98 0.51 14.67
CA GLY A 153 1.72 -0.04 15.16
C GLY A 153 0.49 0.81 14.85
N GLY A 154 -0.51 0.18 14.24
CA GLY A 154 -1.77 0.81 13.87
C GLY A 154 -1.69 1.86 12.77
N VAL A 155 -0.64 1.87 11.97
CA VAL A 155 -0.55 2.71 10.77
C VAL A 155 -1.56 2.24 9.73
N GLY A 156 -2.30 3.18 9.13
CA GLY A 156 -3.16 2.93 7.98
C GLY A 156 -2.56 3.51 6.70
N ILE A 157 -2.25 2.65 5.73
CA ILE A 157 -1.92 3.08 4.38
C ILE A 157 -3.13 2.79 3.50
N GLY A 158 -3.82 3.86 3.08
CA GLY A 158 -5.08 3.77 2.37
C GLY A 158 -4.93 3.15 0.99
N GLY A 159 -5.83 2.21 0.69
CA GLY A 159 -5.89 1.59 -0.62
C GLY A 159 -6.62 2.46 -1.63
N VAL A 160 -6.17 2.45 -2.88
CA VAL A 160 -6.80 3.16 -3.99
C VAL A 160 -7.07 2.19 -5.15
N LEU A 161 -8.00 1.27 -4.93
CA LEU A 161 -8.51 0.41 -6.00
C LEU A 161 -9.56 1.14 -6.84
N GLU A 162 -10.42 1.88 -6.17
CA GLU A 162 -11.43 2.79 -6.76
C GLU A 162 -11.27 4.19 -6.17
N PRO A 163 -11.47 5.24 -6.99
CA PRO A 163 -11.75 5.22 -8.41
C PRO A 163 -10.56 4.73 -9.24
N LEU A 164 -10.88 4.16 -10.42
CA LEU A 164 -9.88 3.48 -11.26
C LEU A 164 -8.71 4.40 -11.68
N GLN A 165 -9.02 5.66 -11.97
CA GLN A 165 -8.06 6.65 -12.43
C GLN A 165 -7.14 7.22 -11.34
N ALA A 166 -7.48 7.03 -10.06
CA ALA A 166 -6.67 7.53 -8.96
C ALA A 166 -5.38 6.70 -8.81
N ASP A 167 -4.28 7.38 -8.53
CA ASP A 167 -2.99 6.74 -8.28
C ASP A 167 -2.99 6.04 -6.90
N PRO A 168 -2.25 4.94 -6.74
CA PRO A 168 -2.12 4.28 -5.44
C PRO A 168 -1.27 5.10 -4.48
N THR A 169 -1.52 4.93 -3.20
CA THR A 169 -0.64 5.46 -2.14
C THR A 169 0.72 4.76 -2.21
N ILE A 170 1.79 5.55 -2.12
CA ILE A 170 3.16 5.07 -2.26
C ILE A 170 4.00 5.55 -1.08
N ILE A 171 4.67 4.61 -0.43
CA ILE A 171 5.72 4.88 0.54
C ILE A 171 7.02 4.40 -0.07
N GLU A 172 7.93 5.31 -0.41
CA GLU A 172 9.21 4.96 -1.02
C GLU A 172 10.19 4.38 0.01
N ASP A 173 11.40 4.04 -0.45
CA ASP A 173 12.39 3.29 0.33
C ASP A 173 12.85 4.02 1.61
N ASN A 174 13.18 3.24 2.63
CA ASN A 174 13.77 3.70 3.90
C ASN A 174 12.90 4.71 4.68
N CYS A 175 11.60 4.74 4.45
CA CYS A 175 10.68 5.59 5.19
C CYS A 175 10.31 4.96 6.53
N PHE A 176 10.08 5.83 7.52
CA PHE A 176 9.50 5.48 8.81
C PHE A 176 8.15 6.17 8.97
N ILE A 177 7.08 5.40 9.14
CA ILE A 177 5.74 5.92 9.38
C ILE A 177 5.36 5.63 10.82
N GLY A 178 5.23 6.68 11.62
CA GLY A 178 4.96 6.62 13.06
C GLY A 178 3.57 6.09 13.39
N ALA A 179 3.46 5.48 14.57
CA ALA A 179 2.24 4.79 15.01
C ALA A 179 0.97 5.63 14.86
N ARG A 180 -0.13 4.97 14.45
CA ARG A 180 -1.46 5.60 14.26
C ARG A 180 -1.49 6.75 13.26
N SER A 181 -0.52 6.81 12.33
CA SER A 181 -0.60 7.72 11.19
C SER A 181 -1.42 7.12 10.06
N GLU A 182 -2.10 7.96 9.28
CA GLU A 182 -2.87 7.57 8.10
C GLU A 182 -2.33 8.31 6.87
N ILE A 183 -1.90 7.56 5.86
CA ILE A 183 -1.44 8.08 4.57
C ILE A 183 -2.34 7.47 3.49
N VAL A 184 -3.15 8.31 2.85
CA VAL A 184 -4.27 7.83 2.04
C VAL A 184 -4.37 8.57 0.70
N GLU A 185 -5.34 8.19 -0.13
CA GLU A 185 -5.75 8.91 -1.36
C GLU A 185 -4.64 9.12 -2.39
N GLY A 186 -3.70 8.17 -2.53
CA GLY A 186 -2.64 8.27 -3.53
C GLY A 186 -1.51 9.25 -3.17
N VAL A 187 -1.39 9.62 -1.91
CA VAL A 187 -0.25 10.40 -1.40
C VAL A 187 1.04 9.62 -1.61
N VAL A 188 2.09 10.35 -2.02
CA VAL A 188 3.45 9.81 -2.14
C VAL A 188 4.31 10.33 -1.00
N VAL A 189 4.87 9.43 -0.20
CA VAL A 189 5.93 9.74 0.76
C VAL A 189 7.24 9.30 0.14
N GLU A 190 8.07 10.29 -0.23
CA GLU A 190 9.34 10.02 -0.89
C GLU A 190 10.38 9.46 0.07
N GLU A 191 11.38 8.83 -0.50
CA GLU A 191 12.43 8.07 0.18
C GLU A 191 13.06 8.77 1.38
N ASN A 192 13.51 7.98 2.34
CA ASN A 192 14.22 8.45 3.55
C ASN A 192 13.40 9.41 4.45
N SER A 193 12.10 9.53 4.26
CA SER A 193 11.25 10.41 5.06
C SER A 193 10.83 9.75 6.38
N VAL A 194 10.64 10.57 7.38
CA VAL A 194 10.16 10.17 8.71
C VAL A 194 8.88 10.93 9.02
N VAL A 195 7.78 10.19 9.11
CA VAL A 195 6.48 10.70 9.56
C VAL A 195 6.33 10.34 11.03
N SER A 196 6.09 11.33 11.88
CA SER A 196 5.87 11.14 13.32
C SER A 196 4.54 10.41 13.56
N MET A 197 4.33 9.96 14.80
CA MET A 197 3.05 9.35 15.18
C MET A 197 1.86 10.33 15.04
N GLY A 198 0.69 9.80 14.70
CA GLY A 198 -0.56 10.58 14.65
C GLY A 198 -0.61 11.64 13.56
N VAL A 199 0.04 11.41 12.43
CA VAL A 199 0.00 12.31 11.26
C VAL A 199 -0.97 11.77 10.22
N PHE A 200 -1.90 12.59 9.74
CA PHE A 200 -2.95 12.22 8.78
C PHE A 200 -2.75 13.00 7.47
N ILE A 201 -2.48 12.29 6.36
CA ILE A 201 -2.22 12.92 5.06
C ILE A 201 -3.10 12.29 3.98
N GLY A 202 -4.03 13.07 3.46
CA GLY A 202 -4.76 12.80 2.22
C GLY A 202 -4.43 13.86 1.15
N GLN A 203 -5.05 13.75 -0.03
CA GLN A 203 -4.78 14.68 -1.15
C GLN A 203 -5.08 16.15 -0.83
N SER A 204 -6.05 16.41 0.04
CA SER A 204 -6.44 17.76 0.44
C SER A 204 -5.73 18.26 1.70
N THR A 205 -4.93 17.42 2.35
CA THR A 205 -4.20 17.81 3.56
C THR A 205 -3.09 18.79 3.22
N LYS A 206 -3.09 19.96 3.87
CA LYS A 206 -1.98 20.92 3.77
C LYS A 206 -0.74 20.36 4.42
N ILE A 207 0.37 20.37 3.70
CA ILE A 207 1.69 20.00 4.21
C ILE A 207 2.54 21.27 4.22
N LEU A 208 2.69 21.88 5.40
CA LEU A 208 3.45 23.11 5.59
C LEU A 208 4.94 22.81 5.69
N GLU A 209 5.74 23.34 4.79
CA GLU A 209 7.20 23.37 4.93
C GLU A 209 7.60 24.56 5.83
N ARG A 210 7.94 24.27 7.07
CA ARG A 210 8.16 25.29 8.10
C ARG A 210 9.26 26.30 7.73
N ALA A 211 10.31 25.84 7.05
CA ALA A 211 11.46 26.69 6.72
C ALA A 211 11.13 27.76 5.68
N SER A 212 10.30 27.44 4.69
CA SER A 212 9.95 28.32 3.56
C SER A 212 8.54 28.93 3.67
N GLY A 213 7.67 28.37 4.53
CA GLY A 213 6.25 28.71 4.57
C GLY A 213 5.43 28.13 3.42
N ARG A 214 6.04 27.35 2.53
CA ARG A 214 5.37 26.76 1.36
C ARG A 214 4.37 25.68 1.79
N ILE A 215 3.23 25.64 1.13
CA ILE A 215 2.21 24.59 1.29
C ILE A 215 2.33 23.62 0.12
N LEU A 216 2.44 22.33 0.46
CA LEU A 216 2.45 21.21 -0.48
C LEU A 216 1.17 20.38 -0.30
N TYR A 217 0.83 19.58 -1.31
CA TYR A 217 -0.29 18.63 -1.31
C TYR A 217 0.11 17.32 -1.96
N GLY A 218 -0.47 16.21 -1.50
CA GLY A 218 -0.35 14.90 -2.12
C GLY A 218 1.05 14.28 -2.12
N ARG A 219 2.07 14.99 -1.62
CA ARG A 219 3.47 14.54 -1.67
C ARG A 219 4.28 15.06 -0.49
N VAL A 220 4.98 14.17 0.17
CA VAL A 220 6.02 14.47 1.17
C VAL A 220 7.38 14.33 0.49
N PRO A 221 8.18 15.39 0.35
CA PRO A 221 9.49 15.34 -0.31
C PRO A 221 10.48 14.43 0.44
N ALA A 222 11.44 13.88 -0.31
CA ALA A 222 12.46 12.97 0.21
C ALA A 222 13.20 13.53 1.43
N GLY A 223 13.47 12.67 2.41
CA GLY A 223 14.21 13.05 3.61
C GLY A 223 13.48 14.01 4.55
N SER A 224 12.18 14.22 4.41
CA SER A 224 11.40 15.09 5.28
C SER A 224 11.14 14.48 6.65
N VAL A 225 11.19 15.30 7.71
CA VAL A 225 10.64 14.95 9.03
C VAL A 225 9.33 15.68 9.20
N VAL A 226 8.23 14.90 9.27
CA VAL A 226 6.85 15.40 9.29
C VAL A 226 6.22 15.15 10.64
N VAL A 227 5.54 16.17 11.17
CA VAL A 227 4.78 16.09 12.42
C VAL A 227 3.36 16.63 12.21
N SER A 228 2.45 16.32 13.12
CA SER A 228 1.13 16.95 13.16
C SER A 228 1.22 18.42 13.58
N GLY A 229 0.35 19.25 13.03
CA GLY A 229 0.25 20.66 13.37
C GLY A 229 -1.10 21.27 13.05
N ASN A 230 -1.23 22.56 13.22
CA ASN A 230 -2.41 23.33 12.89
C ASN A 230 -2.03 24.62 12.16
N LEU A 231 -2.88 25.05 11.24
CA LEU A 231 -2.80 26.35 10.61
C LEU A 231 -3.99 27.20 11.06
N PRO A 232 -3.77 28.37 11.64
CA PRO A 232 -4.84 29.29 12.01
C PRO A 232 -5.57 29.82 10.77
N SER A 233 -6.86 30.09 10.91
CA SER A 233 -7.61 30.84 9.90
C SER A 233 -7.11 32.28 9.82
N PRO A 234 -7.30 32.99 8.68
CA PRO A 234 -6.88 34.37 8.53
C PRO A 234 -7.49 35.33 9.57
N ASP A 235 -8.68 35.02 10.04
CA ASP A 235 -9.42 35.81 11.06
C ASP A 235 -9.16 35.34 12.49
N GLY A 236 -8.34 34.29 12.68
CA GLY A 236 -7.96 33.75 13.98
C GLY A 236 -9.05 33.02 14.76
N LYS A 237 -10.24 32.81 14.16
CA LYS A 237 -11.40 32.21 14.86
C LYS A 237 -11.31 30.70 15.02
N TYR A 238 -10.55 30.00 14.19
CA TYR A 238 -10.32 28.57 14.25
C TYR A 238 -8.95 28.20 13.70
N SER A 239 -8.55 26.96 13.89
CA SER A 239 -7.39 26.38 13.19
C SER A 239 -7.78 25.06 12.56
N LEU A 240 -7.17 24.74 11.43
CA LEU A 240 -7.33 23.46 10.75
C LEU A 240 -6.07 22.63 10.89
N TYR A 241 -6.28 21.32 10.99
CA TYR A 241 -5.18 20.37 10.97
C TYR A 241 -4.31 20.53 9.72
N CYS A 242 -3.01 20.38 9.87
CA CYS A 242 -2.06 20.24 8.78
C CYS A 242 -0.92 19.28 9.18
N ALA A 243 -0.23 18.73 8.19
CA ALA A 243 1.07 18.13 8.40
C ALA A 243 2.15 19.22 8.30
N VAL A 244 3.23 19.11 9.07
CA VAL A 244 4.31 20.11 9.08
C VAL A 244 5.64 19.42 8.85
N ILE A 245 6.35 19.79 7.78
CA ILE A 245 7.76 19.43 7.58
C ILE A 245 8.60 20.36 8.45
N VAL A 246 9.18 19.80 9.52
CA VAL A 246 9.92 20.59 10.52
C VAL A 246 11.40 20.69 10.22
N LYS A 247 11.98 19.70 9.53
CA LYS A 247 13.38 19.63 9.13
C LYS A 247 13.62 18.50 8.12
N THR A 248 14.84 18.39 7.61
CA THR A 248 15.33 17.19 6.93
C THR A 248 15.85 16.16 7.93
N VAL A 249 15.84 14.88 7.53
CA VAL A 249 16.36 13.76 8.33
C VAL A 249 17.87 13.94 8.55
N ASP A 250 18.29 13.89 9.80
CA ASP A 250 19.68 13.90 10.24
C ASP A 250 20.10 12.58 10.90
N ALA A 251 21.37 12.42 11.24
CA ALA A 251 21.90 11.22 11.88
C ALA A 251 21.17 10.88 13.21
N LYS A 252 20.77 11.88 13.98
CA LYS A 252 20.02 11.71 15.23
C LYS A 252 18.61 11.18 14.97
N THR A 253 17.95 11.64 13.93
CA THR A 253 16.64 11.16 13.49
C THR A 253 16.74 9.70 13.04
N ARG A 254 17.73 9.35 12.21
CA ARG A 254 17.98 7.96 11.76
C ARG A 254 18.21 7.01 12.93
N ALA A 255 19.03 7.38 13.89
CA ALA A 255 19.30 6.55 15.07
C ALA A 255 18.04 6.23 15.88
N LYS A 256 17.06 7.16 15.92
CA LYS A 256 15.78 6.94 16.62
C LYS A 256 14.79 6.05 15.85
N THR A 257 14.92 5.94 14.53
CA THR A 257 14.02 5.22 13.65
C THR A 257 14.63 3.92 13.14
N SER A 258 15.91 3.63 13.47
CA SER A 258 16.56 2.38 13.10
C SER A 258 15.86 1.20 13.80
N LEU A 259 15.58 0.16 13.03
CA LEU A 259 15.03 -1.08 13.54
C LEU A 259 16.17 -1.92 14.15
N ASN A 260 15.85 -2.62 15.23
CA ASN A 260 16.74 -3.60 15.79
C ASN A 260 16.92 -4.77 14.79
N GLU A 261 18.15 -5.02 14.35
CA GLU A 261 18.48 -6.09 13.41
C GLU A 261 18.06 -7.48 13.93
N LEU A 262 18.06 -7.68 15.25
CA LEU A 262 17.62 -8.92 15.88
C LEU A 262 16.13 -9.24 15.63
N LEU A 263 15.31 -8.25 15.29
CA LEU A 263 13.90 -8.48 14.94
C LEU A 263 13.73 -8.98 13.50
N ARG A 264 14.76 -8.83 12.67
CA ARG A 264 14.78 -9.23 11.26
C ARG A 264 15.54 -10.53 10.99
N GLY A 265 16.33 -10.99 11.97
CA GLY A 265 17.14 -12.21 11.85
C GLY A 265 16.29 -13.49 11.78
N ASP A 266 16.85 -14.49 11.10
CA ASP A 266 16.31 -15.85 10.97
C ASP A 266 16.15 -16.55 12.33
#